data_cb689aa11d0dd421a3480946f55a0233
#
_entry.id   cb689aa11d0dd421a3480946f55a0233
#
_cell.length_a   1.000
_cell.length_b   1.000
_cell.length_c   1.000
_cell.angle_alpha   90.00
_cell.angle_beta   90.00
_cell.angle_gamma   90.00
#
_symmetry.space_group_name_H-M   'P 1'
#
loop_
_entity.id
_entity.type
_entity.pdbx_description
1 polymer ?
#
loop_
_entity_poly.entity_id
_entity_poly.type
_entity_poly.pdbx_seq_one_letter_code
_entity_poly.pdbx_strand_id
1 'polypeptide(L)'
;MFTMFTRPVASLLVASLITVLVAGCAGSGSSVAPSLPTSAPPIAASGAAATSAPPIAPTDAPEVTGTITLYSTVTAATVEAVVAGYQAAHPGVKVDLFRAPTGEVTARIAAEQRSGGVKADLFWLSDPLSVQQYDADGLLAAYTPADAATLAPGDQAPTYTGTRLLNMVIVAGADLAPAPADWSDLTDPSLVDAVAIPDPGFAGSAFGLLGHFAQDPAYGFGFYERLKDNGAVMVKSPDEVTTGVAEGRFKAGITLDFSARSAIAKGSPVQLVWPTSGSVTMASPIAALAASDNAAAARSFIDFVLSDEGQSRIAETGWQPARPEIAGGPPIEGLQVRPDFAAAFGRQDELLADFRAIFGE
;
A
#
# COMPACT_ATOMS: atom_id res chain seq x y z
N MET A 1 58.63 -30.28 17.44
CA MET A 1 59.36 -29.76 16.27
C MET A 1 58.44 -28.65 15.72
N PHE A 2 58.54 -27.51 16.33
CA PHE A 2 59.01 -26.17 15.89
C PHE A 2 58.71 -25.91 14.40
N THR A 3 57.84 -24.96 14.07
CA THR A 3 58.26 -23.58 13.88
C THR A 3 57.06 -22.63 13.82
N MET A 4 57.08 -21.62 14.72
CA MET A 4 56.34 -20.34 14.65
C MET A 4 56.88 -19.47 13.49
N PHE A 5 55.99 -18.74 12.78
CA PHE A 5 56.38 -17.48 12.11
C PHE A 5 55.32 -16.43 12.39
N THR A 6 55.78 -15.38 13.05
CA THR A 6 55.09 -14.13 13.36
C THR A 6 55.56 -12.98 12.43
N ARG A 7 54.66 -12.02 12.17
CA ARG A 7 54.87 -10.57 11.94
C ARG A 7 54.85 -10.06 10.47
N PRO A 8 54.60 -8.73 10.29
CA PRO A 8 53.95 -7.71 11.14
C PRO A 8 52.90 -6.79 10.42
N VAL A 9 52.25 -6.02 11.26
CA VAL A 9 51.38 -4.85 11.09
C VAL A 9 52.02 -3.70 10.25
N ALA A 10 51.24 -3.04 9.43
CA ALA A 10 51.50 -1.66 8.99
C ALA A 10 50.20 -0.85 8.95
N SER A 11 50.06 0.01 9.94
CA SER A 11 49.08 1.11 9.99
C SER A 11 49.54 2.23 9.10
N LEU A 12 48.63 2.79 8.30
CA LEU A 12 48.80 4.10 7.66
C LEU A 12 47.55 4.95 7.94
N LEU A 13 47.71 5.87 8.88
CA LEU A 13 46.88 7.04 9.12
C LEU A 13 47.21 8.08 8.06
N VAL A 14 46.24 8.57 7.33
CA VAL A 14 46.35 9.86 6.59
C VAL A 14 45.24 10.75 7.09
N ALA A 15 45.63 11.74 7.86
CA ALA A 15 44.85 12.89 8.24
C ALA A 15 45.06 13.99 7.18
N SER A 16 43.99 14.46 6.55
CA SER A 16 44.03 15.68 5.73
C SER A 16 43.15 16.76 6.38
N LEU A 17 43.83 17.75 6.86
CA LEU A 17 43.33 19.02 7.35
C LEU A 17 43.01 19.92 6.13
N ILE A 18 41.81 20.45 6.01
CA ILE A 18 41.50 21.54 5.07
C ILE A 18 41.04 22.74 5.88
N THR A 19 41.84 23.78 5.77
CA THR A 19 41.72 25.09 6.40
C THR A 19 40.69 25.94 5.64
N VAL A 20 39.77 26.55 6.39
CA VAL A 20 38.81 27.54 5.92
C VAL A 20 39.49 28.92 5.91
N LEU A 21 39.50 29.60 4.77
CA LEU A 21 39.85 31.01 4.67
C LEU A 21 38.56 31.82 4.54
N VAL A 22 38.35 32.69 5.52
CA VAL A 22 37.35 33.77 5.51
C VAL A 22 38.05 35.02 4.96
N ALA A 23 37.49 35.63 3.91
CA ALA A 23 37.83 36.99 3.50
C ALA A 23 36.54 37.80 3.40
N GLY A 24 36.38 38.70 4.34
CA GLY A 24 35.37 39.76 4.29
C GLY A 24 35.86 40.94 3.46
N CYS A 25 34.94 41.63 2.79
CA CYS A 25 35.10 43.02 2.39
C CYS A 25 33.75 43.73 2.54
N ALA A 26 33.76 44.68 3.46
CA ALA A 26 32.74 45.70 3.58
C ALA A 26 32.97 46.78 2.50
N GLY A 27 31.89 47.27 1.91
CA GLY A 27 31.89 48.39 0.99
C GLY A 27 30.63 49.24 1.18
N SER A 28 30.74 50.30 1.93
CA SER A 28 29.74 51.35 2.09
C SER A 28 29.71 52.25 0.83
N GLY A 29 28.54 52.63 0.39
CA GLY A 29 28.35 53.59 -0.70
C GLY A 29 26.97 54.25 -0.62
N SER A 30 27.02 55.54 -0.24
CA SER A 30 25.91 56.45 0.02
C SER A 30 25.09 56.85 -1.21
N SER A 31 23.80 57.01 -0.94
CA SER A 31 22.84 58.04 -1.40
C SER A 31 23.19 58.91 -2.64
N VAL A 32 22.27 58.97 -3.58
CA VAL A 32 21.75 60.23 -4.17
C VAL A 32 20.35 59.96 -4.74
N ALA A 33 19.38 60.75 -4.27
CA ALA A 33 18.12 60.96 -4.94
C ALA A 33 18.24 62.10 -5.94
N PRO A 34 17.52 62.11 -7.04
CA PRO A 34 17.01 63.36 -7.58
C PRO A 34 15.47 63.36 -7.74
N SER A 35 15.03 64.54 -7.56
CA SER A 35 13.72 65.15 -7.51
C SER A 35 12.81 64.97 -8.73
N LEU A 36 11.53 65.02 -8.46
CA LEU A 36 10.41 65.19 -9.38
C LEU A 36 10.47 66.42 -10.27
N PRO A 37 9.75 66.42 -11.38
CA PRO A 37 8.79 67.52 -11.59
C PRO A 37 7.37 67.04 -11.92
N THR A 38 6.51 67.63 -11.29
CA THR A 38 5.17 68.21 -11.36
C THR A 38 4.42 68.15 -12.70
N SER A 39 3.12 67.80 -12.52
CA SER A 39 1.90 68.26 -13.22
C SER A 39 1.53 67.65 -14.59
N ALA A 40 0.43 66.90 -14.52
CA ALA A 40 -0.53 66.81 -15.60
C ALA A 40 -1.97 66.91 -15.03
N PRO A 41 -2.95 67.40 -15.77
CA PRO A 41 -4.26 67.82 -15.27
C PRO A 41 -5.22 66.71 -15.07
N PRO A 42 -6.35 66.92 -14.33
CA PRO A 42 -7.33 65.86 -14.02
C PRO A 42 -8.20 65.54 -15.22
N ILE A 43 -8.17 64.27 -15.61
CA ILE A 43 -9.16 63.72 -16.54
C ILE A 43 -10.34 63.23 -15.69
N ALA A 44 -11.52 63.73 -16.02
CA ALA A 44 -12.79 63.39 -15.41
C ALA A 44 -13.03 61.88 -15.51
N ALA A 45 -13.18 61.17 -14.39
CA ALA A 45 -13.65 59.80 -14.34
C ALA A 45 -15.12 59.74 -14.66
N SER A 46 -15.43 59.26 -15.84
CA SER A 46 -16.77 58.79 -16.19
C SER A 46 -16.99 57.48 -15.48
N GLY A 47 -17.88 57.46 -14.47
CA GLY A 47 -18.25 56.27 -13.71
C GLY A 47 -18.96 55.29 -14.61
N ALA A 48 -18.26 54.25 -15.05
CA ALA A 48 -18.91 53.03 -15.54
C ALA A 48 -19.28 52.22 -14.31
N ALA A 49 -20.60 52.10 -14.06
CA ALA A 49 -21.13 51.18 -13.05
C ALA A 49 -20.68 49.75 -13.42
N ALA A 50 -19.80 49.19 -12.59
CA ALA A 50 -19.51 47.77 -12.66
C ALA A 50 -20.78 47.00 -12.27
N THR A 51 -21.45 46.47 -13.28
CA THR A 51 -22.53 45.48 -13.07
C THR A 51 -21.86 44.24 -12.52
N SER A 52 -21.96 44.04 -11.21
CA SER A 52 -21.57 42.79 -10.56
C SER A 52 -22.42 41.67 -11.17
N ALA A 53 -21.79 40.78 -11.93
CA ALA A 53 -22.44 39.53 -12.31
C ALA A 53 -22.93 38.82 -11.04
N PRO A 54 -24.14 38.24 -11.05
CA PRO A 54 -24.61 37.45 -9.91
C PRO A 54 -23.61 36.32 -9.67
N PRO A 55 -23.39 35.92 -8.39
CA PRO A 55 -22.57 34.76 -8.09
C PRO A 55 -23.18 33.56 -8.83
N ILE A 56 -22.34 32.88 -9.62
CA ILE A 56 -22.70 31.58 -10.23
C ILE A 56 -22.97 30.67 -9.04
N ALA A 57 -24.23 30.31 -8.83
CA ALA A 57 -24.58 29.26 -7.86
C ALA A 57 -23.79 28.01 -8.26
N PRO A 58 -23.25 27.24 -7.30
CA PRO A 58 -22.63 25.97 -7.62
C PRO A 58 -23.66 25.16 -8.41
N THR A 59 -23.27 24.72 -9.59
CA THR A 59 -24.08 23.80 -10.39
C THR A 59 -24.14 22.52 -9.56
N ASP A 60 -25.27 22.24 -8.93
CA ASP A 60 -25.47 20.97 -8.23
C ASP A 60 -25.25 19.86 -9.25
N ALA A 61 -24.14 19.15 -9.12
CA ALA A 61 -23.98 17.89 -9.83
C ALA A 61 -25.17 17.00 -9.44
N PRO A 62 -25.79 16.27 -10.38
CA PRO A 62 -26.96 15.46 -10.08
C PRO A 62 -26.64 14.56 -8.90
N GLU A 63 -27.50 14.62 -7.85
CA GLU A 63 -27.33 13.82 -6.64
C GLU A 63 -27.31 12.33 -7.03
N VAL A 64 -26.23 11.67 -6.66
CA VAL A 64 -26.07 10.24 -6.95
C VAL A 64 -26.95 9.45 -5.99
N THR A 65 -27.76 8.55 -6.54
CA THR A 65 -28.72 7.73 -5.77
C THR A 65 -28.67 6.27 -6.21
N GLY A 66 -29.20 5.38 -5.39
CA GLY A 66 -29.33 3.96 -5.73
C GLY A 66 -28.61 3.02 -4.77
N THR A 67 -28.50 1.77 -5.15
CA THR A 67 -27.77 0.76 -4.36
C THR A 67 -26.60 0.24 -5.18
N ILE A 68 -25.40 0.25 -4.60
CA ILE A 68 -24.20 -0.35 -5.19
C ILE A 68 -23.80 -1.59 -4.39
N THR A 69 -23.38 -2.64 -5.08
CA THR A 69 -22.87 -3.87 -4.49
C THR A 69 -21.35 -3.86 -4.53
N LEU A 70 -20.72 -3.86 -3.34
CA LEU A 70 -19.27 -3.84 -3.17
C LEU A 70 -18.77 -5.23 -2.76
N TYR A 71 -17.89 -5.85 -3.57
CA TYR A 71 -17.12 -7.02 -3.14
C TYR A 71 -15.76 -6.59 -2.65
N SER A 72 -15.41 -7.00 -1.42
CA SER A 72 -14.19 -6.51 -0.79
C SER A 72 -13.42 -7.59 -0.02
N THR A 73 -12.09 -7.50 -0.11
CA THR A 73 -11.15 -8.25 0.72
C THR A 73 -10.47 -7.36 1.77
N VAL A 74 -10.82 -6.08 1.81
CA VAL A 74 -10.33 -5.09 2.78
C VAL A 74 -10.78 -5.47 4.19
N THR A 75 -10.01 -5.13 5.23
CA THR A 75 -10.38 -5.37 6.62
C THR A 75 -11.73 -4.74 6.96
N ALA A 76 -12.56 -5.44 7.74
CA ALA A 76 -13.92 -5.02 8.06
C ALA A 76 -13.96 -3.59 8.61
N ALA A 77 -13.13 -3.28 9.61
CA ALA A 77 -13.08 -1.95 10.22
C ALA A 77 -12.83 -0.83 9.18
N THR A 78 -11.98 -1.08 8.19
CA THR A 78 -11.64 -0.07 7.17
C THR A 78 -12.77 0.11 6.16
N VAL A 79 -13.26 -1.00 5.58
CA VAL A 79 -14.32 -0.89 4.57
C VAL A 79 -15.60 -0.32 5.17
N GLU A 80 -15.95 -0.71 6.39
CA GLU A 80 -17.14 -0.20 7.10
C GLU A 80 -17.01 1.29 7.45
N ALA A 81 -15.83 1.75 7.91
CA ALA A 81 -15.56 3.15 8.21
C ALA A 81 -15.69 4.03 6.94
N VAL A 82 -15.16 3.57 5.82
CA VAL A 82 -15.23 4.30 4.55
C VAL A 82 -16.66 4.28 3.99
N VAL A 83 -17.35 3.14 4.02
CA VAL A 83 -18.74 3.02 3.58
C VAL A 83 -19.66 3.92 4.42
N ALA A 84 -19.47 3.94 5.75
CA ALA A 84 -20.26 4.82 6.63
C ALA A 84 -20.04 6.30 6.30
N GLY A 85 -18.78 6.72 6.04
CA GLY A 85 -18.48 8.09 5.60
C GLY A 85 -19.12 8.42 4.26
N TYR A 86 -18.99 7.53 3.29
CA TYR A 86 -19.60 7.71 1.99
C TYR A 86 -21.13 7.87 2.04
N GLN A 87 -21.80 6.98 2.78
CA GLN A 87 -23.27 7.07 2.92
C GLN A 87 -23.72 8.31 3.70
N ALA A 88 -22.88 8.82 4.62
CA ALA A 88 -23.16 10.10 5.31
C ALA A 88 -23.05 11.29 4.34
N ALA A 89 -22.07 11.29 3.44
CA ALA A 89 -21.89 12.30 2.40
C ALA A 89 -22.91 12.17 1.25
N HIS A 90 -23.38 10.95 0.98
CA HIS A 90 -24.30 10.61 -0.12
C HIS A 90 -25.52 9.83 0.40
N PRO A 91 -26.46 10.47 1.12
CA PRO A 91 -27.58 9.78 1.78
C PRO A 91 -28.54 9.08 0.82
N GLY A 92 -28.51 9.45 -0.47
CA GLY A 92 -29.27 8.78 -1.53
C GLY A 92 -28.68 7.45 -2.01
N VAL A 93 -27.47 7.07 -1.56
CA VAL A 93 -26.79 5.83 -1.97
C VAL A 93 -26.73 4.83 -0.81
N LYS A 94 -27.10 3.57 -1.09
CA LYS A 94 -26.89 2.43 -0.21
C LYS A 94 -25.71 1.60 -0.74
N VAL A 95 -24.86 1.12 0.16
CA VAL A 95 -23.78 0.17 -0.18
C VAL A 95 -24.11 -1.19 0.41
N ASP A 96 -24.35 -2.17 -0.45
CA ASP A 96 -24.48 -3.58 -0.09
C ASP A 96 -23.09 -4.24 -0.14
N LEU A 97 -22.51 -4.48 1.04
CA LEU A 97 -21.17 -5.01 1.19
C LEU A 97 -21.15 -6.54 1.28
N PHE A 98 -20.43 -7.19 0.37
CA PHE A 98 -19.95 -8.55 0.54
C PHE A 98 -18.45 -8.53 0.83
N ARG A 99 -18.08 -8.87 2.06
CA ARG A 99 -16.69 -8.92 2.51
C ARG A 99 -16.31 -10.35 2.90
N ALA A 100 -15.20 -10.86 2.30
CA ALA A 100 -14.63 -12.17 2.63
C ALA A 100 -13.11 -12.17 2.36
N PRO A 101 -12.35 -13.20 2.80
CA PRO A 101 -10.98 -13.42 2.35
C PRO A 101 -10.86 -13.54 0.84
N THR A 102 -9.65 -13.27 0.30
CA THR A 102 -9.40 -13.21 -1.14
C THR A 102 -9.86 -14.48 -1.87
N GLY A 103 -9.50 -15.67 -1.37
CA GLY A 103 -9.88 -16.93 -2.02
C GLY A 103 -11.41 -17.12 -2.11
N GLU A 104 -12.17 -16.67 -1.11
CA GLU A 104 -13.63 -16.77 -1.12
C GLU A 104 -14.27 -15.75 -2.10
N VAL A 105 -13.75 -14.51 -2.13
CA VAL A 105 -14.21 -13.48 -3.08
C VAL A 105 -13.93 -13.92 -4.51
N THR A 106 -12.72 -14.41 -4.79
CA THR A 106 -12.32 -14.93 -6.11
C THR A 106 -13.17 -16.10 -6.55
N ALA A 107 -13.41 -17.08 -5.65
CA ALA A 107 -14.28 -18.22 -5.94
C ALA A 107 -15.72 -17.79 -6.27
N ARG A 108 -16.25 -16.81 -5.55
CA ARG A 108 -17.58 -16.25 -5.82
C ARG A 108 -17.63 -15.56 -7.19
N ILE A 109 -16.66 -14.69 -7.50
CA ILE A 109 -16.57 -14.01 -8.79
C ILE A 109 -16.53 -15.02 -9.93
N ALA A 110 -15.67 -16.05 -9.83
CA ALA A 110 -15.57 -17.11 -10.83
C ALA A 110 -16.86 -17.91 -10.98
N ALA A 111 -17.60 -18.19 -9.90
CA ALA A 111 -18.89 -18.86 -9.96
C ALA A 111 -19.96 -17.99 -10.65
N GLU A 112 -20.01 -16.70 -10.34
CA GLU A 112 -20.94 -15.75 -10.94
C GLU A 112 -20.65 -15.52 -12.43
N GLN A 113 -19.38 -15.42 -12.84
CA GLN A 113 -19.00 -15.35 -14.26
C GLN A 113 -19.54 -16.55 -15.05
N ARG A 114 -19.42 -17.77 -14.50
CA ARG A 114 -19.97 -18.99 -15.14
C ARG A 114 -21.49 -19.03 -15.17
N SER A 115 -22.18 -18.31 -14.31
CA SER A 115 -23.65 -18.32 -14.16
C SER A 115 -24.36 -17.09 -14.71
N GLY A 116 -23.71 -16.30 -15.55
CA GLY A 116 -24.35 -15.20 -16.26
C GLY A 116 -23.88 -13.80 -15.88
N GLY A 117 -22.74 -13.68 -15.25
CA GLY A 117 -22.08 -12.42 -14.94
C GLY A 117 -21.99 -12.08 -13.46
N VAL A 118 -20.95 -11.30 -13.13
CA VAL A 118 -20.67 -10.85 -11.78
C VAL A 118 -21.78 -9.90 -11.30
N LYS A 119 -22.14 -10.01 -10.02
CA LYS A 119 -23.25 -9.26 -9.40
C LYS A 119 -22.78 -7.99 -8.66
N ALA A 120 -21.47 -7.78 -8.58
CA ALA A 120 -20.92 -6.58 -7.98
C ALA A 120 -20.97 -5.39 -8.95
N ASP A 121 -21.03 -4.18 -8.39
CA ASP A 121 -20.77 -2.91 -9.10
C ASP A 121 -19.31 -2.48 -8.95
N LEU A 122 -18.66 -2.91 -7.84
CA LEU A 122 -17.32 -2.51 -7.45
C LEU A 122 -16.54 -3.68 -6.86
N PHE A 123 -15.24 -3.72 -7.14
CA PHE A 123 -14.26 -4.50 -6.40
C PHE A 123 -13.36 -3.58 -5.58
N TRP A 124 -13.09 -3.93 -4.32
CA TRP A 124 -12.05 -3.33 -3.50
C TRP A 124 -11.20 -4.44 -2.88
N LEU A 125 -10.07 -4.73 -3.52
CA LEU A 125 -9.27 -5.93 -3.27
C LEU A 125 -7.96 -5.61 -2.53
N SER A 126 -7.25 -6.67 -2.08
CA SER A 126 -5.99 -6.55 -1.36
C SER A 126 -4.76 -6.86 -2.22
N ASP A 127 -4.93 -7.36 -3.44
CA ASP A 127 -3.82 -7.73 -4.31
C ASP A 127 -3.99 -7.18 -5.73
N PRO A 128 -2.87 -6.78 -6.36
CA PRO A 128 -2.88 -6.26 -7.72
C PRO A 128 -3.02 -7.35 -8.79
N LEU A 129 -2.64 -8.61 -8.52
CA LEU A 129 -2.65 -9.67 -9.52
C LEU A 129 -4.08 -10.08 -9.90
N SER A 130 -4.96 -10.24 -8.90
CA SER A 130 -6.37 -10.55 -9.17
C SER A 130 -7.05 -9.44 -9.98
N VAL A 131 -6.81 -8.16 -9.65
CA VAL A 131 -7.43 -7.06 -10.39
C VAL A 131 -6.91 -6.96 -11.82
N GLN A 132 -5.63 -7.23 -12.05
CA GLN A 132 -5.06 -7.28 -13.41
C GLN A 132 -5.70 -8.40 -14.25
N GLN A 133 -6.00 -9.55 -13.64
CA GLN A 133 -6.71 -10.62 -14.32
C GLN A 133 -8.13 -10.20 -14.70
N TYR A 134 -8.87 -9.56 -13.78
CA TYR A 134 -10.22 -9.08 -14.08
C TYR A 134 -10.22 -7.98 -15.14
N ASP A 135 -9.18 -7.16 -15.21
CA ASP A 135 -8.98 -6.18 -16.28
C ASP A 135 -8.76 -6.87 -17.63
N ALA A 136 -7.87 -7.86 -17.68
CA ALA A 136 -7.60 -8.65 -18.90
C ALA A 136 -8.83 -9.42 -19.38
N ASP A 137 -9.69 -9.87 -18.47
CA ASP A 137 -10.96 -10.53 -18.76
C ASP A 137 -12.05 -9.53 -19.25
N GLY A 138 -11.76 -8.22 -19.27
CA GLY A 138 -12.68 -7.17 -19.69
C GLY A 138 -13.82 -6.90 -18.70
N LEU A 139 -13.65 -7.28 -17.43
CA LEU A 139 -14.69 -7.07 -16.41
C LEU A 139 -14.72 -5.63 -15.89
N LEU A 140 -13.60 -4.89 -15.99
CA LEU A 140 -13.44 -3.59 -15.36
C LEU A 140 -13.77 -2.44 -16.31
N ALA A 141 -14.38 -1.39 -15.77
CA ALA A 141 -14.66 -0.16 -16.47
C ALA A 141 -13.47 0.78 -16.43
N ALA A 142 -13.15 1.43 -17.54
CA ALA A 142 -12.18 2.51 -17.54
C ALA A 142 -12.69 3.69 -16.70
N TYR A 143 -11.94 4.06 -15.68
CA TYR A 143 -12.21 5.21 -14.83
C TYR A 143 -10.96 5.65 -14.08
N THR A 144 -10.64 6.94 -14.16
CA THR A 144 -9.52 7.54 -13.42
C THR A 144 -10.08 8.64 -12.51
N PRO A 145 -10.05 8.47 -11.18
CA PRO A 145 -10.43 9.49 -10.23
C PRO A 145 -9.54 10.73 -10.33
N ALA A 146 -10.09 11.92 -10.06
CA ALA A 146 -9.31 13.17 -10.10
C ALA A 146 -8.11 13.14 -9.13
N ASP A 147 -8.33 12.61 -7.92
CA ASP A 147 -7.31 12.53 -6.86
C ASP A 147 -6.26 11.42 -7.09
N ALA A 148 -6.41 10.60 -8.13
CA ALA A 148 -5.41 9.60 -8.50
C ALA A 148 -4.08 10.21 -9.01
N ALA A 149 -4.08 11.48 -9.41
CA ALA A 149 -2.88 12.15 -9.94
C ALA A 149 -1.72 12.25 -8.93
N THR A 150 -2.01 12.14 -7.63
CA THR A 150 -1.00 12.20 -6.54
C THR A 150 -0.43 10.83 -6.19
N LEU A 151 -0.97 9.75 -6.74
CA LEU A 151 -0.53 8.39 -6.47
C LEU A 151 0.83 8.09 -7.11
N ALA A 152 1.55 7.15 -6.50
CA ALA A 152 2.81 6.70 -7.08
C ALA A 152 2.59 6.01 -8.43
N PRO A 153 3.53 6.15 -9.38
CA PRO A 153 3.50 5.37 -10.60
C PRO A 153 3.39 3.86 -10.30
N GLY A 154 2.50 3.16 -10.99
CA GLY A 154 2.24 1.72 -10.77
C GLY A 154 1.14 1.41 -9.76
N ASP A 155 0.68 2.38 -8.96
CA ASP A 155 -0.50 2.19 -8.08
C ASP A 155 -1.82 2.45 -8.82
N GLN A 156 -1.79 2.74 -10.11
CA GLN A 156 -2.97 3.02 -10.92
C GLN A 156 -2.84 2.47 -12.35
N ALA A 157 -3.97 2.12 -12.91
CA ALA A 157 -4.17 1.76 -14.30
C ALA A 157 -5.44 2.44 -14.84
N PRO A 158 -5.73 2.40 -16.14
CA PRO A 158 -6.96 2.97 -16.68
C PRO A 158 -8.25 2.44 -16.05
N THR A 159 -8.23 1.26 -15.46
CA THR A 159 -9.40 0.50 -14.99
C THR A 159 -9.43 0.28 -13.48
N TYR A 160 -8.32 0.51 -12.76
CA TYR A 160 -8.27 0.37 -11.31
C TYR A 160 -7.29 1.36 -10.68
N THR A 161 -7.47 1.62 -9.38
CA THR A 161 -6.69 2.61 -8.63
C THR A 161 -6.36 2.08 -7.25
N GLY A 162 -5.12 2.26 -6.79
CA GLY A 162 -4.68 1.94 -5.43
C GLY A 162 -5.30 2.89 -4.40
N THR A 163 -5.65 2.37 -3.25
CA THR A 163 -6.36 3.13 -2.20
C THR A 163 -5.61 3.20 -0.87
N ARG A 164 -4.86 2.15 -0.56
CA ARG A 164 -4.02 2.03 0.64
C ARG A 164 -2.85 1.12 0.33
N LEU A 165 -1.80 1.20 1.14
CA LEU A 165 -0.61 0.39 0.97
C LEU A 165 -0.57 -0.74 2.01
N LEU A 166 -0.21 -1.91 1.54
CA LEU A 166 0.04 -3.12 2.32
C LEU A 166 1.54 -3.38 2.29
N ASN A 167 2.16 -3.39 3.47
CA ASN A 167 3.57 -3.70 3.60
C ASN A 167 3.73 -5.11 4.18
N MET A 168 4.20 -6.05 3.38
CA MET A 168 4.61 -7.35 3.87
C MET A 168 5.94 -7.19 4.61
N VAL A 169 5.99 -7.70 5.83
CA VAL A 169 7.08 -7.52 6.79
C VAL A 169 7.28 -8.80 7.60
N ILE A 170 8.22 -8.79 8.53
CA ILE A 170 8.43 -9.87 9.50
C ILE A 170 7.84 -9.47 10.84
N VAL A 171 7.18 -10.40 11.52
CA VAL A 171 6.87 -10.33 12.94
C VAL A 171 7.72 -11.35 13.67
N ALA A 172 8.24 -10.98 14.85
CA ALA A 172 9.00 -11.88 15.73
C ALA A 172 8.51 -11.74 17.17
N GLY A 173 8.74 -12.75 17.99
CA GLY A 173 8.51 -12.66 19.43
C GLY A 173 9.37 -11.55 20.04
N ALA A 174 8.84 -10.81 21.01
CA ALA A 174 9.53 -9.67 21.60
C ALA A 174 10.83 -10.05 22.33
N ASP A 175 10.95 -11.31 22.76
CA ASP A 175 12.11 -11.89 23.43
C ASP A 175 13.10 -12.61 22.50
N LEU A 176 12.77 -12.73 21.21
CA LEU A 176 13.65 -13.35 20.22
C LEU A 176 14.84 -12.44 19.94
N ALA A 177 16.04 -12.89 20.36
CA ALA A 177 17.30 -12.17 20.17
C ALA A 177 18.42 -13.12 19.71
N PRO A 178 19.07 -12.87 18.56
CA PRO A 178 18.71 -11.81 17.60
C PRO A 178 17.38 -12.08 16.90
N ALA A 179 16.63 -11.04 16.62
CA ALA A 179 15.49 -11.14 15.73
C ALA A 179 15.96 -11.29 14.27
N PRO A 180 15.18 -11.94 13.37
CA PRO A 180 15.43 -11.91 11.95
C PRO A 180 15.57 -10.47 11.45
N ALA A 181 16.60 -10.17 10.65
CA ALA A 181 16.82 -8.83 10.10
C ALA A 181 16.39 -8.74 8.63
N ASP A 182 16.29 -9.90 7.95
CA ASP A 182 15.86 -9.98 6.56
C ASP A 182 15.05 -11.26 6.29
N TRP A 183 14.42 -11.32 5.12
CA TRP A 183 13.61 -12.47 4.69
C TRP A 183 14.37 -13.79 4.77
N SER A 184 15.63 -13.81 4.33
CA SER A 184 16.48 -15.02 4.35
C SER A 184 16.69 -15.59 5.76
N ASP A 185 16.65 -14.74 6.78
CA ASP A 185 16.88 -15.16 8.16
C ASP A 185 15.75 -16.05 8.70
N LEU A 186 14.57 -16.00 8.06
CA LEU A 186 13.48 -16.92 8.40
C LEU A 186 13.78 -18.39 8.07
N THR A 187 14.83 -18.64 7.27
CA THR A 187 15.31 -19.99 6.95
C THR A 187 16.49 -20.44 7.82
N ASP A 188 16.86 -19.64 8.84
CA ASP A 188 17.96 -20.00 9.76
C ASP A 188 17.59 -21.25 10.57
N PRO A 189 18.52 -22.22 10.76
CA PRO A 189 18.29 -23.43 11.56
C PRO A 189 17.88 -23.17 13.01
N SER A 190 18.17 -22.01 13.60
CA SER A 190 17.69 -21.63 14.93
C SER A 190 16.18 -21.41 15.02
N LEU A 191 15.53 -21.27 13.87
CA LEU A 191 14.09 -21.09 13.71
C LEU A 191 13.40 -22.36 13.19
N VAL A 192 14.05 -23.52 13.24
CA VAL A 192 13.43 -24.79 12.81
C VAL A 192 12.12 -25.03 13.54
N ASP A 193 11.05 -25.41 12.79
CA ASP A 193 9.69 -25.66 13.26
C ASP A 193 9.03 -24.45 13.99
N ALA A 194 9.56 -23.22 13.79
CA ALA A 194 9.15 -22.06 14.56
C ALA A 194 8.76 -20.83 13.71
N VAL A 195 8.61 -21.00 12.39
CA VAL A 195 8.21 -19.93 11.45
C VAL A 195 6.81 -20.20 10.93
N ALA A 196 6.00 -19.13 10.83
CA ALA A 196 4.71 -19.17 10.14
C ALA A 196 4.71 -18.25 8.91
N ILE A 197 4.02 -18.69 7.86
CA ILE A 197 3.78 -17.90 6.64
C ILE A 197 2.30 -17.91 6.27
N PRO A 198 1.77 -16.83 5.68
CA PRO A 198 0.39 -16.79 5.24
C PRO A 198 0.22 -17.54 3.91
N ASP A 199 -0.92 -18.21 3.75
CA ASP A 199 -1.30 -18.93 2.54
C ASP A 199 -1.62 -17.96 1.38
N PRO A 200 -0.86 -18.00 0.26
CA PRO A 200 -1.13 -17.17 -0.91
C PRO A 200 -2.43 -17.54 -1.64
N GLY A 201 -2.95 -18.74 -1.47
CA GLY A 201 -4.25 -19.14 -2.01
C GLY A 201 -5.43 -18.55 -1.24
N PHE A 202 -5.19 -18.01 -0.04
CA PHE A 202 -6.22 -17.47 0.84
C PHE A 202 -6.08 -15.96 1.08
N ALA A 203 -4.85 -15.46 1.23
CA ALA A 203 -4.55 -14.07 1.52
C ALA A 203 -3.92 -13.37 0.31
N GLY A 204 -4.61 -12.34 -0.25
CA GLY A 204 -4.13 -11.62 -1.43
C GLY A 204 -2.76 -10.96 -1.26
N SER A 205 -2.45 -10.42 -0.06
CA SER A 205 -1.12 -9.87 0.20
C SER A 205 0.00 -10.93 0.17
N ALA A 206 -0.29 -12.16 0.62
CA ALA A 206 0.64 -13.28 0.48
C ALA A 206 0.80 -13.70 -0.98
N PHE A 207 -0.28 -13.62 -1.76
CA PHE A 207 -0.23 -13.88 -3.20
C PHE A 207 0.62 -12.82 -3.93
N GLY A 208 0.48 -11.54 -3.60
CA GLY A 208 1.34 -10.49 -4.12
C GLY A 208 2.82 -10.71 -3.73
N LEU A 209 3.10 -11.15 -2.51
CA LEU A 209 4.46 -11.49 -2.07
C LEU A 209 5.02 -12.67 -2.86
N LEU A 210 4.23 -13.73 -3.07
CA LEU A 210 4.61 -14.87 -3.91
C LEU A 210 4.93 -14.42 -5.34
N GLY A 211 4.08 -13.60 -5.94
CA GLY A 211 4.30 -13.06 -7.28
C GLY A 211 5.58 -12.25 -7.41
N HIS A 212 6.00 -11.53 -6.36
CA HIS A 212 7.28 -10.84 -6.31
C HIS A 212 8.45 -11.83 -6.14
N PHE A 213 8.42 -12.64 -5.10
CA PHE A 213 9.55 -13.54 -4.79
C PHE A 213 9.82 -14.57 -5.88
N ALA A 214 8.78 -15.11 -6.51
CA ALA A 214 8.97 -16.10 -7.59
C ALA A 214 9.82 -15.58 -8.76
N GLN A 215 9.94 -14.26 -8.89
CA GLN A 215 10.71 -13.60 -9.96
C GLN A 215 12.02 -13.00 -9.47
N ASP A 216 12.19 -12.85 -8.16
CA ASP A 216 13.40 -12.27 -7.57
C ASP A 216 14.53 -13.31 -7.57
N PRO A 217 15.72 -13.02 -8.21
CA PRO A 217 16.84 -13.94 -8.25
C PRO A 217 17.39 -14.33 -6.89
N ALA A 218 17.19 -13.49 -5.84
CA ALA A 218 17.67 -13.76 -4.50
C ALA A 218 16.77 -14.75 -3.74
N TYR A 219 15.50 -14.82 -4.10
CA TYR A 219 14.51 -15.62 -3.39
C TYR A 219 14.00 -16.79 -4.22
N GLY A 220 13.23 -16.55 -5.26
CA GLY A 220 12.59 -17.57 -6.08
C GLY A 220 11.72 -18.54 -5.26
N PHE A 221 11.32 -19.65 -5.89
CA PHE A 221 10.70 -20.76 -5.17
C PHE A 221 11.64 -21.44 -4.17
N GLY A 222 12.97 -21.38 -4.42
CA GLY A 222 13.96 -21.89 -3.49
C GLY A 222 13.92 -21.27 -2.08
N PHE A 223 13.41 -20.06 -1.93
CA PHE A 223 13.13 -19.49 -0.60
C PHE A 223 11.99 -20.25 0.11
N TYR A 224 10.92 -20.54 -0.58
CA TYR A 224 9.79 -21.29 -0.03
C TYR A 224 10.15 -22.75 0.25
N GLU A 225 10.98 -23.37 -0.60
CA GLU A 225 11.54 -24.70 -0.35
C GLU A 225 12.35 -24.73 0.95
N ARG A 226 13.26 -23.76 1.14
CA ARG A 226 14.06 -23.65 2.38
C ARG A 226 13.16 -23.39 3.61
N LEU A 227 12.13 -22.56 3.49
CA LEU A 227 11.14 -22.38 4.56
C LEU A 227 10.45 -23.70 4.92
N LYS A 228 10.03 -24.46 3.91
CA LYS A 228 9.39 -25.76 4.11
C LYS A 228 10.35 -26.78 4.74
N ASP A 229 11.58 -26.85 4.25
CA ASP A 229 12.62 -27.74 4.80
C ASP A 229 12.97 -27.37 6.25
N ASN A 230 12.88 -26.10 6.60
CA ASN A 230 13.05 -25.59 7.97
C ASN A 230 11.78 -25.74 8.83
N GLY A 231 10.75 -26.45 8.35
CA GLY A 231 9.53 -26.74 9.09
C GLY A 231 8.56 -25.58 9.20
N ALA A 232 8.62 -24.59 8.30
CA ALA A 232 7.68 -23.48 8.32
C ALA A 232 6.22 -23.97 8.16
N VAL A 233 5.33 -23.40 8.94
CA VAL A 233 3.90 -23.74 8.96
C VAL A 233 3.12 -22.70 8.17
N MET A 234 2.30 -23.15 7.23
CA MET A 234 1.38 -22.30 6.51
C MET A 234 0.10 -22.09 7.34
N VAL A 235 -0.33 -20.83 7.48
CA VAL A 235 -1.60 -20.45 8.12
C VAL A 235 -2.40 -19.56 7.18
N LYS A 236 -3.70 -19.40 7.42
CA LYS A 236 -4.60 -18.76 6.44
C LYS A 236 -4.28 -17.30 6.14
N SER A 237 -3.79 -16.54 7.13
CA SER A 237 -3.69 -15.10 6.98
C SER A 237 -2.50 -14.48 7.73
N PRO A 238 -2.05 -13.27 7.34
CA PRO A 238 -1.06 -12.51 8.10
C PRO A 238 -1.46 -12.27 9.56
N ASP A 239 -2.76 -12.08 9.83
CA ASP A 239 -3.26 -11.91 11.20
C ASP A 239 -3.09 -13.19 12.02
N GLU A 240 -3.28 -14.38 11.43
CA GLU A 240 -3.03 -15.65 12.11
C GLU A 240 -1.55 -15.89 12.37
N VAL A 241 -0.66 -15.46 11.46
CA VAL A 241 0.79 -15.46 11.72
C VAL A 241 1.11 -14.62 12.95
N THR A 242 0.65 -13.35 12.96
CA THR A 242 0.90 -12.43 14.08
C THR A 242 0.34 -12.97 15.40
N THR A 243 -0.86 -13.52 15.38
CA THR A 243 -1.49 -14.15 16.55
C THR A 243 -0.68 -15.34 17.02
N GLY A 244 -0.22 -16.20 16.11
CA GLY A 244 0.59 -17.36 16.45
C GLY A 244 1.93 -17.03 17.08
N VAL A 245 2.57 -15.94 16.62
CA VAL A 245 3.80 -15.41 17.25
C VAL A 245 3.49 -14.81 18.62
N ALA A 246 2.41 -14.03 18.75
CA ALA A 246 1.99 -13.42 20.01
C ALA A 246 1.67 -14.47 21.10
N GLU A 247 1.13 -15.61 20.70
CA GLU A 247 0.82 -16.75 21.58
C GLU A 247 2.03 -17.67 21.84
N GLY A 248 3.19 -17.39 21.23
CA GLY A 248 4.40 -18.22 21.36
C GLY A 248 4.33 -19.56 20.62
N ARG A 249 3.37 -19.76 19.73
CA ARG A 249 3.29 -20.94 18.85
C ARG A 249 4.41 -20.93 17.81
N PHE A 250 4.80 -19.75 17.38
CA PHE A 250 5.90 -19.51 16.46
C PHE A 250 6.84 -18.45 17.03
N LYS A 251 8.11 -18.48 16.65
CA LYS A 251 9.10 -17.46 17.02
C LYS A 251 9.07 -16.26 16.09
N ALA A 252 8.83 -16.50 14.81
CA ALA A 252 8.77 -15.46 13.79
C ALA A 252 7.83 -15.85 12.64
N GLY A 253 7.54 -14.91 11.75
CA GLY A 253 6.77 -15.19 10.55
C GLY A 253 6.58 -13.99 9.64
N ILE A 254 5.96 -14.23 8.49
CA ILE A 254 5.66 -13.22 7.48
C ILE A 254 4.26 -12.68 7.73
N THR A 255 4.14 -11.36 7.85
CA THR A 255 2.85 -10.70 8.14
C THR A 255 2.73 -9.35 7.43
N LEU A 256 1.66 -8.62 7.73
CA LEU A 256 1.48 -7.22 7.38
C LEU A 256 1.94 -6.32 8.54
N ASP A 257 2.55 -5.18 8.23
CA ASP A 257 2.92 -4.16 9.22
C ASP A 257 1.71 -3.73 10.06
N PHE A 258 0.54 -3.60 9.44
CA PHE A 258 -0.72 -3.33 10.12
C PHE A 258 -1.04 -4.36 11.21
N SER A 259 -0.91 -5.66 10.90
CA SER A 259 -1.21 -6.75 11.84
C SER A 259 -0.26 -6.73 13.03
N ALA A 260 1.04 -6.58 12.77
CA ALA A 260 2.05 -6.49 13.81
C ALA A 260 1.85 -5.25 14.70
N ARG A 261 1.64 -4.06 14.11
CA ARG A 261 1.39 -2.82 14.86
C ARG A 261 0.10 -2.90 15.68
N SER A 262 -0.97 -3.48 15.12
CA SER A 262 -2.21 -3.70 15.85
C SER A 262 -2.03 -4.61 17.06
N ALA A 263 -1.23 -5.66 16.94
CA ALA A 263 -0.89 -6.55 18.06
C ALA A 263 -0.06 -5.84 19.14
N ILE A 264 0.98 -5.09 18.73
CA ILE A 264 1.81 -4.29 19.63
C ILE A 264 0.97 -3.27 20.41
N ALA A 265 0.08 -2.55 19.71
CA ALA A 265 -0.80 -1.57 20.35
C ALA A 265 -1.76 -2.19 21.39
N LYS A 266 -2.08 -3.47 21.26
CA LYS A 266 -2.86 -4.25 22.23
C LYS A 266 -2.02 -4.87 23.35
N GLY A 267 -0.71 -4.62 23.35
CA GLY A 267 0.22 -5.16 24.36
C GLY A 267 0.68 -6.59 24.10
N SER A 268 0.51 -7.12 22.90
CA SER A 268 1.01 -8.45 22.54
C SER A 268 2.55 -8.47 22.54
N PRO A 269 3.21 -9.56 23.02
CA PRO A 269 4.65 -9.66 23.13
C PRO A 269 5.30 -9.98 21.77
N VAL A 270 5.16 -9.08 20.82
CA VAL A 270 5.74 -9.19 19.47
C VAL A 270 6.51 -7.93 19.11
N GLN A 271 7.44 -8.07 18.18
CA GLN A 271 8.16 -6.97 17.55
C GLN A 271 7.95 -6.98 16.05
N LEU A 272 7.81 -5.78 15.47
CA LEU A 272 7.74 -5.55 14.02
C LEU A 272 9.17 -5.41 13.50
N VAL A 273 9.50 -6.17 12.47
CA VAL A 273 10.79 -6.09 11.79
C VAL A 273 10.59 -5.72 10.32
N TRP A 274 11.17 -4.61 9.93
CA TRP A 274 11.28 -4.21 8.53
C TRP A 274 12.50 -4.90 7.92
N PRO A 275 12.33 -5.78 6.91
CA PRO A 275 13.46 -6.46 6.29
C PRO A 275 14.48 -5.48 5.71
N THR A 276 15.77 -5.76 5.86
CA THR A 276 16.84 -4.86 5.38
C THR A 276 16.87 -4.76 3.86
N SER A 277 16.47 -5.80 3.14
CA SER A 277 16.27 -5.80 1.68
C SER A 277 15.00 -5.03 1.25
N GLY A 278 14.13 -4.71 2.19
CA GLY A 278 12.90 -3.95 2.04
C GLY A 278 11.63 -4.78 2.25
N SER A 279 10.60 -4.11 2.76
CA SER A 279 9.24 -4.65 2.78
C SER A 279 8.69 -4.71 1.36
N VAL A 280 7.94 -5.76 1.06
CA VAL A 280 7.21 -5.84 -0.23
C VAL A 280 5.91 -5.07 -0.07
N THR A 281 5.82 -3.93 -0.77
CA THR A 281 4.72 -2.97 -0.66
C THR A 281 3.85 -3.01 -1.90
N MET A 282 2.56 -3.19 -1.72
CA MET A 282 1.58 -3.22 -2.81
C MET A 282 0.38 -2.33 -2.50
N ALA A 283 -0.20 -1.72 -3.51
CA ALA A 283 -1.43 -0.96 -3.36
C ALA A 283 -2.65 -1.89 -3.40
N SER A 284 -3.61 -1.65 -2.51
CA SER A 284 -4.93 -2.31 -2.50
C SER A 284 -5.81 -1.67 -3.56
N PRO A 285 -6.15 -2.37 -4.65
CA PRO A 285 -6.87 -1.77 -5.78
C PRO A 285 -8.37 -1.68 -5.55
N ILE A 286 -8.98 -0.62 -6.10
CA ILE A 286 -10.42 -0.45 -6.27
C ILE A 286 -10.75 -0.30 -7.75
N ALA A 287 -11.85 -0.90 -8.20
CA ALA A 287 -12.29 -0.85 -9.59
C ALA A 287 -13.80 -0.91 -9.71
N ALA A 288 -14.38 -0.20 -10.69
CA ALA A 288 -15.77 -0.34 -11.08
C ALA A 288 -15.92 -1.44 -12.15
N LEU A 289 -17.04 -2.15 -12.15
CA LEU A 289 -17.32 -3.15 -13.17
C LEU A 289 -17.93 -2.52 -14.42
N ALA A 290 -17.52 -3.02 -15.59
CA ALA A 290 -18.01 -2.56 -16.88
C ALA A 290 -19.51 -2.86 -17.09
N ALA A 291 -19.99 -3.95 -16.48
CA ALA A 291 -21.39 -4.38 -16.56
C ALA A 291 -22.29 -3.78 -15.46
N SER A 292 -21.78 -2.83 -14.65
CA SER A 292 -22.56 -2.20 -13.58
C SER A 292 -23.67 -1.33 -14.14
N ASP A 293 -24.91 -1.57 -13.70
CA ASP A 293 -26.06 -0.71 -13.96
C ASP A 293 -26.00 0.59 -13.11
N ASN A 294 -25.13 0.64 -12.09
CA ASN A 294 -24.97 1.73 -11.13
C ASN A 294 -23.64 2.50 -11.32
N ALA A 295 -23.14 2.60 -12.55
CA ALA A 295 -21.80 3.10 -12.85
C ALA A 295 -21.50 4.50 -12.25
N ALA A 296 -22.48 5.41 -12.21
CA ALA A 296 -22.30 6.74 -11.63
C ALA A 296 -22.05 6.66 -10.11
N ALA A 297 -22.84 5.87 -9.39
CA ALA A 297 -22.66 5.65 -7.95
C ALA A 297 -21.37 4.89 -7.63
N ALA A 298 -21.00 3.92 -8.46
CA ALA A 298 -19.74 3.20 -8.33
C ALA A 298 -18.53 4.13 -8.47
N ARG A 299 -18.52 5.01 -9.46
CA ARG A 299 -17.46 6.01 -9.66
C ARG A 299 -17.41 7.01 -8.50
N SER A 300 -18.57 7.50 -8.05
CA SER A 300 -18.67 8.40 -6.90
C SER A 300 -18.09 7.76 -5.63
N PHE A 301 -18.30 6.45 -5.42
CA PHE A 301 -17.69 5.73 -4.31
C PHE A 301 -16.16 5.67 -4.44
N ILE A 302 -15.62 5.41 -5.64
CA ILE A 302 -14.17 5.42 -5.89
C ILE A 302 -13.59 6.82 -5.63
N ASP A 303 -14.24 7.89 -6.10
CA ASP A 303 -13.82 9.26 -5.83
C ASP A 303 -13.79 9.55 -4.33
N PHE A 304 -14.81 9.14 -3.59
CA PHE A 304 -14.83 9.30 -2.14
C PHE A 304 -13.70 8.54 -1.45
N VAL A 305 -13.42 7.31 -1.85
CA VAL A 305 -12.30 6.52 -1.28
C VAL A 305 -10.96 7.22 -1.51
N LEU A 306 -10.79 7.91 -2.63
CA LEU A 306 -9.56 8.65 -2.99
C LEU A 306 -9.56 10.08 -2.43
N SER A 307 -10.69 10.62 -1.99
CA SER A 307 -10.77 11.97 -1.40
C SER A 307 -9.97 12.10 -0.10
N ASP A 308 -9.73 13.33 0.35
CA ASP A 308 -9.06 13.59 1.63
C ASP A 308 -9.80 12.91 2.79
N GLU A 309 -11.14 12.92 2.78
CA GLU A 309 -11.94 12.26 3.80
C GLU A 309 -11.80 10.74 3.76
N GLY A 310 -11.94 10.13 2.60
CA GLY A 310 -11.82 8.68 2.44
C GLY A 310 -10.44 8.17 2.84
N GLN A 311 -9.39 8.86 2.40
CA GLN A 311 -8.00 8.52 2.73
C GLN A 311 -7.69 8.76 4.22
N SER A 312 -8.23 9.81 4.84
CA SER A 312 -8.12 10.04 6.29
C SER A 312 -8.78 8.90 7.08
N ARG A 313 -9.96 8.44 6.67
CA ARG A 313 -10.62 7.28 7.30
C ARG A 313 -9.79 6.00 7.18
N ILE A 314 -9.12 5.79 6.04
CA ILE A 314 -8.18 4.68 5.86
C ILE A 314 -7.02 4.80 6.85
N ALA A 315 -6.43 6.00 6.99
CA ALA A 315 -5.33 6.27 7.93
C ALA A 315 -5.77 6.04 9.39
N GLU A 316 -6.95 6.53 9.79
CA GLU A 316 -7.53 6.36 11.13
C GLU A 316 -7.73 4.88 11.51
N THR A 317 -7.94 4.01 10.53
CA THR A 317 -8.02 2.57 10.77
C THR A 317 -6.66 1.89 10.82
N GLY A 318 -5.55 2.65 10.74
CA GLY A 318 -4.18 2.18 10.93
C GLY A 318 -3.46 1.73 9.66
N TRP A 319 -4.01 1.99 8.49
CA TRP A 319 -3.36 1.71 7.21
C TRP A 319 -2.60 2.92 6.68
N GLN A 320 -1.56 2.67 5.88
CA GLN A 320 -0.89 3.71 5.11
C GLN A 320 -1.81 4.12 3.93
N PRO A 321 -2.24 5.38 3.84
CA PRO A 321 -2.99 5.88 2.69
C PRO A 321 -2.16 5.75 1.40
N ALA A 322 -2.81 5.58 0.26
CA ALA A 322 -2.12 5.59 -1.02
C ALA A 322 -1.69 7.00 -1.43
N ARG A 323 -2.42 8.02 -1.01
CA ARG A 323 -2.08 9.43 -1.21
C ARG A 323 -1.07 9.88 -0.14
N PRO A 324 0.19 10.20 -0.54
CA PRO A 324 1.27 10.44 0.41
C PRO A 324 1.11 11.73 1.23
N GLU A 325 0.31 12.69 0.75
CA GLU A 325 0.03 13.96 1.42
C GLU A 325 -0.96 13.83 2.60
N ILE A 326 -1.67 12.71 2.71
CA ILE A 326 -2.65 12.48 3.77
C ILE A 326 -1.93 12.15 5.08
N ALA A 327 -2.18 12.97 6.09
CA ALA A 327 -1.62 12.77 7.43
C ALA A 327 -2.34 11.67 8.22
N GLY A 328 -1.72 11.22 9.32
CA GLY A 328 -2.34 10.28 10.27
C GLY A 328 -2.12 8.80 9.93
N GLY A 329 -1.45 8.49 8.83
CA GLY A 329 -1.01 7.13 8.55
C GLY A 329 0.10 6.65 9.52
N PRO A 330 0.37 5.33 9.56
CA PRO A 330 1.41 4.78 10.42
C PRO A 330 2.82 5.25 9.99
N PRO A 331 3.78 5.30 10.92
CA PRO A 331 5.17 5.53 10.58
C PRO A 331 5.70 4.37 9.72
N ILE A 332 6.48 4.70 8.70
CA ILE A 332 7.20 3.75 7.86
C ILE A 332 8.65 3.78 8.30
N GLU A 333 9.13 2.68 8.88
CA GLU A 333 10.44 2.60 9.53
C GLU A 333 11.50 1.89 8.69
N GLY A 334 11.13 1.38 7.51
CA GLY A 334 12.03 0.64 6.62
C GLY A 334 11.88 0.98 5.16
N LEU A 335 12.73 0.36 4.35
CA LEU A 335 12.66 0.44 2.90
C LEU A 335 11.38 -0.22 2.40
N GLN A 336 10.66 0.44 1.48
CA GLN A 336 9.52 -0.10 0.76
C GLN A 336 9.96 -0.46 -0.67
N VAL A 337 9.84 -1.73 -1.03
CA VAL A 337 10.04 -2.23 -2.40
C VAL A 337 8.67 -2.38 -3.05
N ARG A 338 8.45 -1.70 -4.16
CA ARG A 338 7.21 -1.80 -4.95
C ARG A 338 7.47 -2.73 -6.13
N PRO A 339 6.89 -3.94 -6.14
CA PRO A 339 7.10 -4.90 -7.22
C PRO A 339 6.50 -4.42 -8.54
N ASP A 340 7.17 -4.76 -9.63
CA ASP A 340 6.53 -4.83 -10.94
C ASP A 340 5.91 -6.21 -11.09
N PHE A 341 4.58 -6.29 -11.12
CA PHE A 341 3.85 -7.54 -11.25
C PHE A 341 3.67 -8.01 -12.70
N ALA A 342 4.19 -7.27 -13.70
CA ALA A 342 4.00 -7.60 -15.12
C ALA A 342 4.49 -9.01 -15.47
N ALA A 343 5.60 -9.46 -14.87
CA ALA A 343 6.13 -10.80 -15.12
C ALA A 343 5.41 -11.92 -14.33
N ALA A 344 4.66 -11.59 -13.27
CA ALA A 344 3.78 -12.53 -12.56
C ALA A 344 2.39 -12.61 -13.21
N PHE A 345 2.02 -11.55 -13.97
CA PHE A 345 0.73 -11.48 -14.63
C PHE A 345 0.55 -12.63 -15.64
N GLY A 346 -0.62 -13.25 -15.63
CA GLY A 346 -0.93 -14.39 -16.50
C GLY A 346 -0.38 -15.75 -16.02
N ARG A 347 0.36 -15.77 -14.89
CA ARG A 347 0.95 -16.99 -14.30
C ARG A 347 0.36 -17.33 -12.93
N GLN A 348 -0.76 -16.74 -12.55
CA GLN A 348 -1.32 -16.85 -11.21
C GLN A 348 -1.58 -18.30 -10.80
N ASP A 349 -2.22 -19.10 -11.67
CA ASP A 349 -2.51 -20.50 -11.41
C ASP A 349 -1.23 -21.35 -11.33
N GLU A 350 -0.23 -21.07 -12.18
CA GLU A 350 1.08 -21.71 -12.15
C GLU A 350 1.81 -21.41 -10.83
N LEU A 351 1.88 -20.13 -10.43
CA LEU A 351 2.53 -19.71 -9.19
C LEU A 351 1.91 -20.38 -7.96
N LEU A 352 0.59 -20.46 -7.91
CA LEU A 352 -0.11 -21.14 -6.82
C LEU A 352 0.08 -22.65 -6.86
N ALA A 353 0.11 -23.27 -8.05
CA ALA A 353 0.36 -24.70 -8.19
C ALA A 353 1.79 -25.08 -7.75
N ASP A 354 2.79 -24.30 -8.15
CA ASP A 354 4.18 -24.51 -7.74
C ASP A 354 4.36 -24.33 -6.23
N PHE A 355 3.75 -23.30 -5.65
CA PHE A 355 3.76 -23.09 -4.21
C PHE A 355 3.10 -24.25 -3.44
N ARG A 356 1.93 -24.73 -3.88
CA ARG A 356 1.23 -25.86 -3.29
C ARG A 356 2.04 -27.16 -3.40
N ALA A 357 2.75 -27.36 -4.51
CA ALA A 357 3.62 -28.53 -4.68
C ALA A 357 4.73 -28.56 -3.61
N ILE A 358 5.25 -27.40 -3.18
CA ILE A 358 6.25 -27.28 -2.12
C ILE A 358 5.64 -27.63 -0.75
N PHE A 359 4.47 -27.08 -0.43
CA PHE A 359 3.85 -27.24 0.90
C PHE A 359 2.99 -28.50 1.03
N GLY A 360 2.73 -29.24 -0.06
CA GLY A 360 2.07 -30.56 -0.03
C GLY A 360 0.55 -30.49 0.09
N GLU A 361 -0.09 -29.49 -0.53
CA GLU A 361 -1.54 -29.30 -0.61
C GLU A 361 -2.10 -29.54 -2.01
#